data_cf9ef57e8084c834a328164bfee6516e
#
_entry.id   cf9ef57e8084c834a328164bfee6516e
#
_cell.length_a   1.000
_cell.length_b   1.000
_cell.length_c   1.000
_cell.angle_alpha   90.00
_cell.angle_beta   90.00
_cell.angle_gamma   90.00
#
_symmetry.space_group_name_H-M   'P 1'
#
loop_
_entity.id
_entity.type
_entity.pdbx_description
1 polymer ?
#
loop_
_entity_poly.entity_id
_entity_poly.type
_entity_poly.pdbx_seq_one_letter_code
_entity_poly.pdbx_strand_id
1 'polypeptide(L)'
;VIPLVPVHAALVSRLDASRAVVRLDAVAGMLPAGVRSVRIDGAAGLRAGDEFDALATGTGAGQTLELRDARVAERFAVGDRLPDMTLVDQRGAPFRLGDLGGKTTLLAFVFTRCPDRSVCPAITGKFAYLQRQLDPQHFHLIEVTLDPSFDSPAVLARYGATFAADPARWSLLTGRASDVKDLMDSFGISSIADGSANFVHDDELAVIGPDGLIKDLIPTAGWDPNDAVAVARNAAGLSSNPFRRFELASVAGIVALCGGSVSTALVVLDSSVFLLGVAILGSLLGWWGRRIFSEN
;
A
#
# COMPACT_ATOMS: atom_id res chain seq x y z
N VAL A 1 9.98 5.19 -33.52
CA VAL A 1 9.17 4.21 -32.78
C VAL A 1 9.33 4.55 -31.32
N ILE A 2 8.26 5.00 -30.69
CA ILE A 2 8.28 5.34 -29.27
C ILE A 2 8.29 4.02 -28.49
N PRO A 3 9.16 3.83 -27.50
CA PRO A 3 9.19 2.61 -26.73
C PRO A 3 7.83 2.42 -26.01
N LEU A 4 7.38 1.18 -25.91
CA LEU A 4 6.27 0.79 -25.06
C LEU A 4 6.63 1.10 -23.61
N VAL A 5 5.81 1.87 -22.92
CA VAL A 5 6.07 2.28 -21.54
C VAL A 5 4.98 1.72 -20.65
N PRO A 6 5.33 0.99 -19.58
CA PRO A 6 4.36 0.57 -18.59
C PRO A 6 3.68 1.79 -17.95
N VAL A 7 2.37 1.73 -17.86
CA VAL A 7 1.54 2.76 -17.23
C VAL A 7 0.50 2.10 -16.34
N HIS A 8 0.18 2.80 -15.25
CA HIS A 8 -0.95 2.48 -14.42
C HIS A 8 -2.07 3.48 -14.67
N ALA A 9 -3.31 3.00 -14.72
CA ALA A 9 -4.47 3.83 -15.02
C ALA A 9 -5.74 3.30 -14.34
N ALA A 10 -6.69 4.20 -14.08
CA ALA A 10 -8.05 3.83 -13.69
C ALA A 10 -9.02 4.11 -14.85
N LEU A 11 -9.91 3.18 -15.14
CA LEU A 11 -10.95 3.35 -16.16
C LEU A 11 -12.04 4.28 -15.62
N VAL A 12 -12.18 5.47 -16.20
CA VAL A 12 -13.24 6.41 -15.84
C VAL A 12 -14.54 6.07 -16.57
N SER A 13 -14.45 5.89 -17.90
CA SER A 13 -15.61 5.49 -18.72
C SER A 13 -15.17 4.92 -20.06
N ARG A 14 -16.00 4.07 -20.66
CA ARG A 14 -15.82 3.65 -22.05
C ARG A 14 -16.55 4.62 -22.99
N LEU A 15 -15.90 4.94 -24.09
CA LEU A 15 -16.50 5.73 -25.17
C LEU A 15 -17.05 4.79 -26.27
N ASP A 16 -16.29 3.74 -26.58
CA ASP A 16 -16.68 2.66 -27.51
C ASP A 16 -15.83 1.40 -27.27
N ALA A 17 -15.85 0.44 -28.19
CA ALA A 17 -15.12 -0.82 -28.07
C ALA A 17 -13.59 -0.65 -28.00
N SER A 18 -13.05 0.45 -28.53
CA SER A 18 -11.60 0.69 -28.66
C SER A 18 -11.13 1.99 -27.99
N ARG A 19 -12.03 2.79 -27.45
CA ARG A 19 -11.70 4.07 -26.79
C ARG A 19 -12.30 4.16 -25.40
N ALA A 20 -11.51 4.72 -24.52
CA ALA A 20 -11.90 4.94 -23.13
C ALA A 20 -11.39 6.29 -22.62
N VAL A 21 -12.01 6.80 -21.58
CA VAL A 21 -11.48 7.85 -20.72
C VAL A 21 -10.85 7.15 -19.53
N VAL A 22 -9.58 7.44 -19.30
CA VAL A 22 -8.81 6.88 -18.20
C VAL A 22 -8.18 8.00 -17.38
N ARG A 23 -8.04 7.79 -16.09
CA ARG A 23 -7.13 8.55 -15.23
C ARG A 23 -5.78 7.83 -15.28
N LEU A 24 -4.78 8.46 -15.85
CA LEU A 24 -3.43 7.95 -15.97
C LEU A 24 -2.58 8.51 -14.84
N ASP A 25 -1.74 7.67 -14.26
CA ASP A 25 -0.68 8.10 -13.37
C ASP A 25 0.45 8.78 -14.15
N ALA A 26 1.26 9.58 -13.47
CA ALA A 26 2.37 10.26 -14.11
C ALA A 26 3.42 9.25 -14.58
N VAL A 27 3.89 9.41 -15.82
CA VAL A 27 5.06 8.69 -16.33
C VAL A 27 6.22 9.68 -16.42
N ALA A 28 7.22 9.52 -15.56
CA ALA A 28 8.32 10.46 -15.43
C ALA A 28 9.01 10.76 -16.77
N GLY A 29 9.15 12.04 -17.09
CA GLY A 29 9.77 12.51 -18.34
C GLY A 29 8.96 12.29 -19.63
N MET A 30 7.76 11.66 -19.57
CA MET A 30 6.96 11.29 -20.73
C MET A 30 5.52 11.78 -20.69
N LEU A 31 4.78 11.53 -19.61
CA LEU A 31 3.37 11.85 -19.51
C LEU A 31 3.05 12.40 -18.10
N PRO A 32 2.44 13.58 -17.97
CA PRO A 32 1.90 14.02 -16.69
C PRO A 32 0.65 13.21 -16.32
N ALA A 33 0.43 13.03 -15.02
CA ALA A 33 -0.81 12.46 -14.52
C ALA A 33 -2.03 13.25 -15.00
N GLY A 34 -3.14 12.57 -15.19
CA GLY A 34 -4.40 13.24 -15.54
C GLY A 34 -5.39 12.37 -16.29
N VAL A 35 -6.59 12.92 -16.47
CA VAL A 35 -7.67 12.26 -17.19
C VAL A 35 -7.52 12.49 -18.70
N ARG A 36 -7.55 11.41 -19.48
CA ARG A 36 -7.33 11.45 -20.93
C ARG A 36 -8.24 10.47 -21.66
N SER A 37 -8.56 10.83 -22.91
CA SER A 37 -9.14 9.89 -23.86
C SER A 37 -8.00 9.11 -24.53
N VAL A 38 -8.10 7.78 -24.52
CA VAL A 38 -7.08 6.88 -25.03
C VAL A 38 -7.72 5.83 -25.95
N ARG A 39 -6.92 5.23 -26.84
CA ARG A 39 -7.24 3.94 -27.40
C ARG A 39 -6.80 2.86 -26.42
N ILE A 40 -7.60 1.83 -26.24
CA ILE A 40 -7.30 0.75 -25.30
C ILE A 40 -7.55 -0.60 -25.98
N ASP A 41 -6.53 -1.47 -25.92
CA ASP A 41 -6.58 -2.83 -26.38
C ASP A 41 -6.37 -3.79 -25.20
N GLY A 42 -6.98 -4.98 -25.26
CA GLY A 42 -6.90 -5.96 -24.17
C GLY A 42 -7.86 -5.73 -22.99
N ALA A 43 -8.69 -4.71 -23.06
CA ALA A 43 -9.55 -4.27 -21.95
C ALA A 43 -10.88 -5.05 -21.80
N ALA A 44 -11.00 -6.25 -22.37
CA ALA A 44 -12.21 -7.06 -22.22
C ALA A 44 -12.41 -7.42 -20.73
N GLY A 45 -13.47 -6.90 -20.12
CA GLY A 45 -13.80 -7.15 -18.72
C GLY A 45 -13.57 -5.97 -17.78
N LEU A 46 -12.77 -4.97 -18.14
CA LEU A 46 -12.59 -3.76 -17.33
C LEU A 46 -13.91 -2.98 -17.19
N ARG A 47 -14.23 -2.58 -15.97
CA ARG A 47 -15.40 -1.76 -15.60
C ARG A 47 -14.95 -0.36 -15.18
N ALA A 48 -15.88 0.60 -15.25
CA ALA A 48 -15.60 1.93 -14.71
C ALA A 48 -15.26 1.83 -13.21
N GLY A 49 -14.14 2.44 -12.84
CA GLY A 49 -13.57 2.36 -11.50
C GLY A 49 -12.45 1.34 -11.34
N ASP A 50 -12.30 0.36 -12.27
CA ASP A 50 -11.21 -0.60 -12.21
C ASP A 50 -9.87 0.08 -12.48
N GLU A 51 -8.89 -0.24 -11.68
CA GLU A 51 -7.48 0.08 -11.92
C GLU A 51 -6.84 -1.03 -12.77
N PHE A 52 -5.95 -0.64 -13.67
CA PHE A 52 -5.32 -1.57 -14.60
C PHE A 52 -3.93 -1.11 -15.02
N ASP A 53 -3.08 -2.06 -15.33
CA ASP A 53 -1.78 -1.84 -15.92
C ASP A 53 -1.86 -2.03 -17.43
N ALA A 54 -1.09 -1.26 -18.18
CA ALA A 54 -1.03 -1.35 -19.64
C ALA A 54 0.34 -0.87 -20.16
N LEU A 55 0.59 -1.12 -21.44
CA LEU A 55 1.72 -0.59 -22.17
C LEU A 55 1.26 0.61 -23.02
N ALA A 56 1.75 1.81 -22.69
CA ALA A 56 1.43 3.01 -23.45
C ALA A 56 2.37 3.20 -24.64
N THR A 57 1.81 3.61 -25.78
CA THR A 57 2.55 4.02 -26.97
C THR A 57 1.89 5.25 -27.60
N GLY A 58 2.63 6.02 -28.39
CA GLY A 58 2.08 7.18 -29.12
C GLY A 58 2.16 8.49 -28.33
N THR A 59 3.34 9.09 -28.24
CA THR A 59 3.61 10.29 -27.42
C THR A 59 4.04 11.49 -28.25
N GLY A 60 3.27 11.87 -29.26
CA GLY A 60 3.47 13.14 -29.96
C GLY A 60 2.37 14.12 -29.63
N ALA A 61 2.66 15.43 -29.57
CA ALA A 61 1.61 16.44 -29.47
C ALA A 61 0.61 16.26 -30.64
N GLY A 62 -0.62 15.87 -30.30
CA GLY A 62 -1.68 15.61 -31.28
C GLY A 62 -1.92 14.15 -31.65
N GLN A 63 -1.16 13.20 -31.11
CA GLN A 63 -1.43 11.75 -31.29
C GLN A 63 -2.27 11.19 -30.15
N THR A 64 -3.21 10.31 -30.50
CA THR A 64 -4.01 9.59 -29.50
C THR A 64 -3.10 8.56 -28.80
N LEU A 65 -3.03 8.63 -27.49
CA LEU A 65 -2.34 7.63 -26.67
C LEU A 65 -3.04 6.28 -26.84
N GLU A 66 -2.27 5.25 -27.09
CA GLU A 66 -2.75 3.89 -27.21
C GLU A 66 -2.22 3.07 -26.03
N LEU A 67 -3.13 2.41 -25.33
CA LEU A 67 -2.84 1.49 -24.23
C LEU A 67 -3.06 0.07 -24.74
N ARG A 68 -2.04 -0.76 -24.65
CA ARG A 68 -2.06 -2.16 -25.07
C ARG A 68 -1.89 -3.07 -23.87
N ASP A 69 -2.35 -4.30 -24.03
CA ASP A 69 -2.25 -5.36 -23.00
C ASP A 69 -2.83 -4.92 -21.65
N ALA A 70 -3.93 -4.15 -21.69
CA ALA A 70 -4.59 -3.68 -20.47
C ALA A 70 -5.10 -4.88 -19.64
N ARG A 71 -4.64 -4.97 -18.39
CA ARG A 71 -4.98 -6.02 -17.42
C ARG A 71 -5.40 -5.38 -16.12
N VAL A 72 -6.45 -5.92 -15.50
CA VAL A 72 -6.81 -5.51 -14.14
C VAL A 72 -5.57 -5.68 -13.26
N ALA A 73 -5.21 -4.64 -12.54
CA ALA A 73 -4.13 -4.69 -11.58
C ALA A 73 -4.59 -5.57 -10.40
N GLU A 74 -4.06 -6.79 -10.32
CA GLU A 74 -4.26 -7.66 -9.17
C GLU A 74 -3.36 -7.16 -8.05
N ARG A 75 -3.90 -6.29 -7.21
CA ARG A 75 -3.18 -5.74 -6.06
C ARG A 75 -3.63 -6.44 -4.79
N PHE A 76 -2.70 -6.54 -3.86
CA PHE A 76 -3.04 -7.00 -2.53
C PHE A 76 -4.07 -6.09 -1.87
N ALA A 77 -5.01 -6.72 -1.20
CA ALA A 77 -5.99 -6.08 -0.33
C ALA A 77 -5.84 -6.61 1.10
N VAL A 78 -6.45 -5.90 2.03
CA VAL A 78 -6.59 -6.40 3.41
C VAL A 78 -7.33 -7.75 3.37
N GLY A 79 -6.72 -8.77 3.97
CA GLY A 79 -7.19 -10.14 3.97
C GLY A 79 -6.43 -11.08 3.03
N ASP A 80 -5.68 -10.55 2.08
CA ASP A 80 -4.85 -11.36 1.20
C ASP A 80 -3.61 -11.90 1.93
N ARG A 81 -3.04 -12.96 1.38
CA ARG A 81 -1.82 -13.59 1.88
C ARG A 81 -0.62 -13.19 1.04
N LEU A 82 0.51 -12.92 1.71
CA LEU A 82 1.78 -12.73 0.99
C LEU A 82 2.14 -13.96 0.15
N PRO A 83 2.76 -13.75 -1.03
CA PRO A 83 3.16 -14.84 -1.91
C PRO A 83 4.26 -15.70 -1.26
N ASP A 84 4.24 -16.98 -1.56
CA ASP A 84 5.33 -17.89 -1.17
C ASP A 84 6.50 -17.72 -2.13
N MET A 85 7.27 -16.66 -1.94
CA MET A 85 8.48 -16.36 -2.71
C MET A 85 9.71 -16.32 -1.83
N THR A 86 10.86 -16.56 -2.42
CA THR A 86 12.16 -16.51 -1.72
C THR A 86 12.98 -15.35 -2.23
N LEU A 87 13.27 -14.42 -1.35
CA LEU A 87 14.21 -13.31 -1.53
C LEU A 87 15.53 -13.62 -0.82
N VAL A 88 16.44 -12.66 -0.81
CA VAL A 88 17.77 -12.78 -0.15
C VAL A 88 17.92 -11.65 0.84
N ASP A 89 18.28 -11.95 2.07
CA ASP A 89 18.48 -10.95 3.11
C ASP A 89 19.87 -10.28 3.02
N GLN A 90 20.09 -9.26 3.83
CA GLN A 90 21.35 -8.50 3.89
C GLN A 90 22.56 -9.33 4.33
N ARG A 91 22.37 -10.55 4.83
CA ARG A 91 23.45 -11.50 5.17
C ARG A 91 23.75 -12.46 4.02
N GLY A 92 22.97 -12.38 2.91
CA GLY A 92 23.05 -13.29 1.79
C GLY A 92 22.32 -14.62 2.02
N ALA A 93 21.48 -14.71 3.06
CA ALA A 93 20.71 -15.90 3.35
C ALA A 93 19.34 -15.86 2.64
N PRO A 94 18.78 -17.01 2.21
CA PRO A 94 17.45 -17.07 1.64
C PRO A 94 16.42 -16.70 2.70
N PHE A 95 15.45 -15.86 2.32
CA PHE A 95 14.33 -15.43 3.14
C PHE A 95 13.01 -15.77 2.44
N ARG A 96 12.21 -16.64 3.05
CA ARG A 96 10.88 -17.01 2.52
C ARG A 96 9.84 -16.01 3.02
N LEU A 97 9.27 -15.24 2.11
CA LEU A 97 8.32 -14.19 2.43
C LEU A 97 6.99 -14.75 2.98
N GLY A 98 6.60 -15.96 2.57
CA GLY A 98 5.42 -16.65 3.08
C GLY A 98 5.60 -17.26 4.50
N ASP A 99 6.82 -17.32 5.02
CA ASP A 99 7.11 -17.87 6.36
C ASP A 99 7.65 -16.79 7.30
N LEU A 100 6.73 -16.07 7.91
CA LEU A 100 7.04 -14.99 8.86
C LEU A 100 7.16 -15.46 10.31
N GLY A 101 7.26 -16.77 10.55
CA GLY A 101 7.47 -17.37 11.86
C GLY A 101 6.35 -17.05 12.87
N GLY A 102 5.13 -16.82 12.41
CA GLY A 102 3.98 -16.46 13.27
C GLY A 102 4.10 -15.08 13.92
N LYS A 103 4.95 -14.20 13.40
CA LYS A 103 5.11 -12.82 13.88
C LYS A 103 4.31 -11.85 13.04
N THR A 104 3.83 -10.79 13.68
CA THR A 104 3.32 -9.63 12.96
C THR A 104 4.47 -8.92 12.28
N THR A 105 4.35 -8.70 10.98
CA THR A 105 5.41 -8.13 10.15
C THR A 105 4.99 -6.80 9.55
N LEU A 106 5.88 -5.81 9.61
CA LEU A 106 5.73 -4.55 8.91
C LEU A 106 6.66 -4.58 7.71
N LEU A 107 6.10 -4.35 6.51
CA LEU A 107 6.83 -4.41 5.26
C LEU A 107 6.71 -3.09 4.50
N ALA A 108 7.83 -2.54 4.06
CA ALA A 108 7.91 -1.37 3.19
C ALA A 108 8.93 -1.58 2.06
N PHE A 109 8.91 -0.67 1.09
CA PHE A 109 9.83 -0.68 -0.03
C PHE A 109 10.74 0.55 0.01
N VAL A 110 12.02 0.34 -0.23
CA VAL A 110 13.04 1.39 -0.22
C VAL A 110 14.14 1.08 -1.23
N PHE A 111 15.03 2.03 -1.54
CA PHE A 111 16.28 1.73 -2.22
C PHE A 111 17.41 2.61 -1.68
N THR A 112 18.62 2.05 -1.66
CA THR A 112 19.74 2.65 -0.91
C THR A 112 20.28 3.94 -1.53
N ARG A 113 20.05 4.14 -2.82
CA ARG A 113 20.51 5.32 -3.59
C ARG A 113 19.46 6.42 -3.70
N CYS A 114 18.36 6.34 -2.94
CA CYS A 114 17.31 7.36 -2.98
C CYS A 114 17.89 8.75 -2.71
N PRO A 115 17.78 9.69 -3.65
CA PRO A 115 18.34 11.03 -3.48
C PRO A 115 17.50 11.89 -2.55
N ASP A 116 16.22 11.53 -2.38
CA ASP A 116 15.29 12.25 -1.52
C ASP A 116 15.32 11.68 -0.10
N ARG A 117 15.91 12.46 0.80
CA ARG A 117 16.01 12.11 2.22
C ARG A 117 14.67 12.07 2.95
N SER A 118 13.63 12.68 2.38
CA SER A 118 12.28 12.70 2.95
C SER A 118 11.47 11.44 2.62
N VAL A 119 11.95 10.58 1.74
CA VAL A 119 11.31 9.34 1.31
C VAL A 119 12.03 8.12 1.90
N CYS A 120 12.82 7.37 1.13
CA CYS A 120 13.41 6.11 1.61
C CYS A 120 14.22 6.25 2.92
N PRO A 121 15.14 7.23 3.08
CA PRO A 121 15.85 7.40 4.35
C PRO A 121 14.92 7.74 5.53
N ALA A 122 13.84 8.47 5.28
CA ALA A 122 12.84 8.75 6.31
C ALA A 122 12.04 7.50 6.69
N ILE A 123 11.63 6.66 5.72
CA ILE A 123 10.97 5.37 5.95
C ILE A 123 11.88 4.47 6.80
N THR A 124 13.15 4.28 6.39
CA THR A 124 14.12 3.48 7.15
C THR A 124 14.38 4.06 8.55
N GLY A 125 14.40 5.40 8.69
CA GLY A 125 14.45 6.05 10.00
C GLY A 125 13.27 5.73 10.90
N LYS A 126 12.05 5.64 10.34
CA LYS A 126 10.86 5.19 11.06
C LYS A 126 10.95 3.71 11.43
N PHE A 127 11.51 2.85 10.57
CA PHE A 127 11.78 1.45 10.88
C PHE A 127 12.78 1.30 12.03
N ALA A 128 13.79 2.14 12.10
CA ALA A 128 14.69 2.21 13.26
C ALA A 128 13.95 2.59 14.56
N TYR A 129 12.92 3.43 14.48
CA TYR A 129 12.04 3.72 15.61
C TYR A 129 11.17 2.50 15.97
N LEU A 130 10.49 1.89 14.97
CA LEU A 130 9.68 0.69 15.17
C LEU A 130 10.47 -0.44 15.83
N GLN A 131 11.72 -0.66 15.39
CA GLN A 131 12.60 -1.64 15.97
C GLN A 131 12.78 -1.47 17.49
N ARG A 132 12.81 -0.24 18.00
CA ARG A 132 12.94 0.04 19.44
C ARG A 132 11.62 -0.10 20.20
N GLN A 133 10.50 0.07 19.54
CA GLN A 133 9.18 0.09 20.17
C GLN A 133 8.48 -1.28 20.17
N LEU A 134 8.85 -2.17 19.25
CA LEU A 134 8.18 -3.44 19.04
C LEU A 134 9.03 -4.60 19.60
N ASP A 135 8.40 -5.52 20.32
CA ASP A 135 9.05 -6.68 20.90
C ASP A 135 9.44 -7.70 19.81
N PRO A 136 10.72 -8.08 19.69
CA PRO A 136 11.18 -9.03 18.65
C PRO A 136 10.59 -10.43 18.77
N GLN A 137 9.97 -10.79 19.89
CA GLN A 137 9.25 -12.05 20.02
C GLN A 137 7.97 -12.09 19.19
N HIS A 138 7.32 -10.94 19.01
CA HIS A 138 6.02 -10.81 18.35
C HIS A 138 6.09 -10.09 17.01
N PHE A 139 7.19 -9.37 16.73
CA PHE A 139 7.28 -8.51 15.54
C PHE A 139 8.54 -8.77 14.73
N HIS A 140 8.41 -8.58 13.42
CA HIS A 140 9.51 -8.57 12.46
C HIS A 140 9.36 -7.38 11.52
N LEU A 141 10.48 -6.83 11.08
CA LEU A 141 10.52 -5.70 10.13
C LEU A 141 11.13 -6.14 8.82
N ILE A 142 10.55 -5.72 7.71
CA ILE A 142 11.03 -6.04 6.37
C ILE A 142 11.07 -4.77 5.54
N GLU A 143 12.20 -4.48 4.94
CA GLU A 143 12.31 -3.55 3.82
C GLU A 143 12.78 -4.30 2.58
N VAL A 144 12.05 -4.16 1.48
CA VAL A 144 12.41 -4.76 0.18
C VAL A 144 12.99 -3.69 -0.72
N THR A 145 14.10 -3.98 -1.40
CA THR A 145 14.67 -3.00 -2.33
C THR A 145 13.85 -2.83 -3.58
N LEU A 146 13.75 -1.60 -4.07
CA LEU A 146 13.21 -1.25 -5.39
C LEU A 146 14.29 -1.39 -6.50
N ASP A 147 15.58 -1.49 -6.12
CA ASP A 147 16.72 -1.50 -7.04
C ASP A 147 17.61 -2.75 -6.82
N PRO A 148 17.10 -3.96 -7.09
CA PRO A 148 17.86 -5.19 -6.87
C PRO A 148 19.09 -5.32 -7.75
N SER A 149 19.20 -4.52 -8.80
CA SER A 149 20.39 -4.49 -9.66
C SER A 149 21.61 -3.83 -8.99
N PHE A 150 21.38 -2.90 -8.08
CA PHE A 150 22.43 -2.21 -7.32
C PHE A 150 22.48 -2.70 -5.86
N ASP A 151 21.35 -2.87 -5.22
CA ASP A 151 21.21 -3.19 -3.81
C ASP A 151 21.50 -4.67 -3.54
N SER A 152 22.76 -5.05 -3.69
CA SER A 152 23.24 -6.39 -3.29
C SER A 152 23.11 -6.58 -1.75
N PRO A 153 23.15 -7.82 -1.23
CA PRO A 153 23.16 -8.08 0.21
C PRO A 153 24.20 -7.25 0.97
N ALA A 154 25.41 -7.11 0.43
CA ALA A 154 26.46 -6.33 1.05
C ALA A 154 26.18 -4.82 1.04
N VAL A 155 25.46 -4.31 0.06
CA VAL A 155 25.01 -2.90 0.01
C VAL A 155 23.93 -2.70 1.06
N LEU A 156 22.92 -3.57 1.10
CA LEU A 156 21.85 -3.54 2.11
C LEU A 156 22.38 -3.66 3.54
N ALA A 157 23.38 -4.52 3.77
CA ALA A 157 24.01 -4.64 5.09
C ALA A 157 24.66 -3.31 5.54
N ARG A 158 25.37 -2.64 4.64
CA ARG A 158 25.98 -1.33 4.94
C ARG A 158 24.90 -0.26 5.16
N TYR A 159 23.87 -0.26 4.34
CA TYR A 159 22.76 0.68 4.48
C TYR A 159 22.06 0.47 5.83
N GLY A 160 21.66 -0.75 6.16
CA GLY A 160 21.03 -1.07 7.43
C GLY A 160 21.89 -0.70 8.64
N ALA A 161 23.22 -0.88 8.56
CA ALA A 161 24.14 -0.49 9.63
C ALA A 161 24.09 1.02 9.93
N THR A 162 23.82 1.89 8.93
CA THR A 162 23.67 3.34 9.15
C THR A 162 22.46 3.70 10.00
N PHE A 163 21.46 2.81 10.07
CA PHE A 163 20.24 2.96 10.85
C PHE A 163 20.21 2.04 12.10
N ALA A 164 21.33 1.40 12.40
CA ALA A 164 21.45 0.42 13.49
C ALA A 164 20.42 -0.73 13.38
N ALA A 165 20.16 -1.18 12.15
CA ALA A 165 19.27 -2.31 11.89
C ALA A 165 19.87 -3.60 12.48
N ASP A 166 19.11 -4.28 13.33
CA ASP A 166 19.46 -5.59 13.87
C ASP A 166 18.98 -6.69 12.90
N PRO A 167 19.88 -7.44 12.23
CA PRO A 167 19.50 -8.46 11.26
C PRO A 167 18.69 -9.63 11.82
N ALA A 168 18.59 -9.78 13.15
CA ALA A 168 17.78 -10.80 13.78
C ALA A 168 16.28 -10.45 13.81
N ARG A 169 15.94 -9.18 13.63
CA ARG A 169 14.58 -8.64 13.77
C ARG A 169 14.15 -7.69 12.66
N TRP A 170 15.10 -7.30 11.81
CA TRP A 170 14.86 -6.42 10.67
C TRP A 170 15.63 -6.92 9.45
N SER A 171 14.90 -7.44 8.48
CA SER A 171 15.43 -7.95 7.23
C SER A 171 15.34 -6.89 6.14
N LEU A 172 16.49 -6.61 5.50
CA LEU A 172 16.54 -5.84 4.26
C LEU A 172 16.70 -6.84 3.12
N LEU A 173 15.74 -6.90 2.21
CA LEU A 173 15.62 -7.95 1.22
C LEU A 173 15.93 -7.45 -0.19
N THR A 174 16.60 -8.28 -0.95
CA THR A 174 16.83 -8.16 -2.40
C THR A 174 16.53 -9.50 -3.07
N GLY A 175 16.62 -9.56 -4.38
CA GLY A 175 16.34 -10.80 -5.11
C GLY A 175 16.57 -10.65 -6.60
N ARG A 176 16.03 -11.59 -7.39
CA ARG A 176 15.96 -11.42 -8.84
C ARG A 176 15.08 -10.21 -9.16
N ALA A 177 15.47 -9.45 -10.18
CA ALA A 177 14.70 -8.27 -10.58
C ALA A 177 13.23 -8.58 -10.92
N SER A 178 12.97 -9.75 -11.52
CA SER A 178 11.60 -10.23 -11.79
C SER A 178 10.80 -10.42 -10.50
N ASP A 179 11.39 -11.09 -9.50
CA ASP A 179 10.69 -11.45 -8.25
C ASP A 179 10.36 -10.17 -7.43
N VAL A 180 11.32 -9.23 -7.38
CA VAL A 180 11.11 -7.94 -6.73
C VAL A 180 10.03 -7.14 -7.46
N LYS A 181 10.06 -7.15 -8.81
CA LYS A 181 9.05 -6.47 -9.61
C LYS A 181 7.65 -7.07 -9.40
N ASP A 182 7.52 -8.39 -9.44
CA ASP A 182 6.25 -9.07 -9.22
C ASP A 182 5.66 -8.75 -7.84
N LEU A 183 6.52 -8.66 -6.82
CA LEU A 183 6.10 -8.26 -5.48
C LEU A 183 5.66 -6.80 -5.44
N MET A 184 6.41 -5.90 -6.06
CA MET A 184 6.05 -4.47 -6.14
C MET A 184 4.71 -4.29 -6.85
N ASP A 185 4.53 -4.94 -8.00
CA ASP A 185 3.28 -4.87 -8.78
C ASP A 185 2.08 -5.34 -7.93
N SER A 186 2.28 -6.42 -7.13
CA SER A 186 1.24 -6.92 -6.22
C SER A 186 0.86 -5.92 -5.11
N PHE A 187 1.78 -5.04 -4.70
CA PHE A 187 1.48 -3.92 -3.79
C PHE A 187 1.06 -2.64 -4.52
N GLY A 188 0.94 -2.69 -5.84
CA GLY A 188 0.61 -1.51 -6.64
C GLY A 188 1.72 -0.45 -6.68
N ILE A 189 2.94 -0.85 -6.37
CA ILE A 189 4.10 0.04 -6.39
C ILE A 189 4.68 0.07 -7.79
N SER A 190 4.43 1.15 -8.51
CA SER A 190 5.07 1.42 -9.80
C SER A 190 6.44 2.02 -9.58
N SER A 191 7.47 1.42 -10.12
CA SER A 191 8.79 2.05 -10.16
C SER A 191 9.18 2.35 -11.60
N ILE A 192 9.49 3.59 -11.89
CA ILE A 192 9.99 4.02 -13.18
C ILE A 192 11.42 4.51 -12.99
N ALA A 193 12.36 3.79 -13.61
CA ALA A 193 13.72 4.27 -13.70
C ALA A 193 13.76 5.49 -14.65
N ASP A 194 14.09 6.67 -14.14
CA ASP A 194 14.19 7.91 -14.92
C ASP A 194 15.54 8.02 -15.69
N GLY A 195 16.32 6.94 -15.68
CA GLY A 195 17.65 6.89 -16.32
C GLY A 195 18.78 7.51 -15.49
N SER A 196 18.47 8.13 -14.34
CA SER A 196 19.44 8.77 -13.43
C SER A 196 19.72 7.98 -12.16
N ALA A 197 19.36 6.69 -12.10
CA ALA A 197 19.33 5.87 -10.88
C ALA A 197 18.32 6.36 -9.84
N ASN A 198 17.34 7.12 -10.26
CA ASN A 198 16.19 7.55 -9.47
C ASN A 198 14.95 6.76 -9.87
N PHE A 199 14.12 6.45 -8.89
CA PHE A 199 12.84 5.79 -9.08
C PHE A 199 11.75 6.73 -8.58
N VAL A 200 10.77 7.01 -9.45
CA VAL A 200 9.49 7.55 -8.98
C VAL A 200 8.65 6.35 -8.60
N HIS A 201 8.25 6.27 -7.37
CA HIS A 201 7.48 5.15 -6.84
C HIS A 201 6.44 5.62 -5.82
N ASP A 202 5.38 4.85 -5.71
CA ASP A 202 4.44 4.96 -4.62
C ASP A 202 5.04 4.31 -3.36
N ASP A 203 4.63 4.79 -2.20
CA ASP A 203 5.09 4.26 -0.91
C ASP A 203 3.90 3.63 -0.19
N GLU A 204 4.12 2.44 0.33
CA GLU A 204 3.15 1.73 1.14
C GLU A 204 3.82 1.01 2.31
N LEU A 205 3.17 1.06 3.47
CA LEU A 205 3.52 0.24 4.61
C LEU A 205 2.45 -0.84 4.79
N ALA A 206 2.82 -2.09 4.56
CA ALA A 206 1.95 -3.22 4.82
C ALA A 206 2.15 -3.76 6.23
N VAL A 207 1.04 -4.05 6.91
CA VAL A 207 1.03 -4.75 8.21
C VAL A 207 0.45 -6.14 8.02
N ILE A 208 1.28 -7.16 8.21
CA ILE A 208 0.94 -8.56 8.03
C ILE A 208 0.78 -9.21 9.41
N GLY A 209 -0.33 -9.85 9.66
CA GLY A 209 -0.61 -10.53 10.92
C GLY A 209 0.20 -11.83 11.10
N PRO A 210 0.18 -12.41 12.32
CA PRO A 210 0.87 -13.67 12.61
C PRO A 210 0.31 -14.87 11.83
N ASP A 211 -0.88 -14.73 11.25
CA ASP A 211 -1.52 -15.69 10.35
C ASP A 211 -1.06 -15.56 8.88
N GLY A 212 -0.17 -14.61 8.60
CA GLY A 212 0.34 -14.32 7.26
C GLY A 212 -0.62 -13.56 6.36
N LEU A 213 -1.72 -13.02 6.90
CA LEU A 213 -2.66 -12.21 6.15
C LEU A 213 -2.35 -10.72 6.33
N ILE A 214 -2.51 -9.95 5.27
CA ILE A 214 -2.42 -8.49 5.30
C ILE A 214 -3.56 -7.96 6.16
N LYS A 215 -3.23 -7.20 7.19
CA LYS A 215 -4.17 -6.61 8.15
C LYS A 215 -4.40 -5.13 7.89
N ASP A 216 -3.44 -4.47 7.29
CA ASP A 216 -3.54 -3.06 6.92
C ASP A 216 -2.54 -2.72 5.80
N LEU A 217 -2.91 -1.76 4.98
CA LEU A 217 -2.12 -1.16 3.91
C LEU A 217 -2.18 0.35 4.09
N ILE A 218 -1.08 0.94 4.54
CA ILE A 218 -1.00 2.37 4.85
C ILE A 218 -0.30 3.07 3.69
N PRO A 219 -1.04 3.79 2.85
CA PRO A 219 -0.46 4.47 1.70
C PRO A 219 0.39 5.65 2.14
N THR A 220 1.39 5.99 1.34
CA THR A 220 2.29 7.12 1.50
C THR A 220 3.40 6.95 2.55
N ALA A 221 4.55 7.58 2.30
CA ALA A 221 5.67 7.65 3.26
C ALA A 221 5.35 8.53 4.48
N GLY A 222 4.21 9.24 4.47
CA GLY A 222 3.83 10.21 5.50
C GLY A 222 3.27 9.62 6.82
N TRP A 223 3.15 8.28 6.94
CA TRP A 223 2.59 7.66 8.15
C TRP A 223 3.35 8.00 9.44
N ASP A 224 2.59 8.14 10.54
CA ASP A 224 3.18 8.33 11.87
C ASP A 224 3.68 6.99 12.43
N PRO A 225 4.93 6.89 12.90
CA PRO A 225 5.46 5.65 13.46
C PRO A 225 4.75 5.19 14.74
N ASN A 226 4.14 6.07 15.53
CA ASN A 226 3.34 5.67 16.69
C ASN A 226 2.01 5.04 16.27
N ASP A 227 1.39 5.54 15.20
CA ASP A 227 0.20 4.91 14.62
C ASP A 227 0.53 3.54 14.07
N ALA A 228 1.65 3.40 13.37
CA ALA A 228 2.12 2.09 12.88
C ALA A 228 2.38 1.09 14.03
N VAL A 229 2.95 1.54 15.17
CA VAL A 229 3.07 0.71 16.39
C VAL A 229 1.70 0.26 16.89
N ALA A 230 0.73 1.18 16.94
CA ALA A 230 -0.62 0.86 17.42
C ALA A 230 -1.32 -0.15 16.50
N VAL A 231 -1.24 0.04 15.18
CA VAL A 231 -1.79 -0.88 14.18
C VAL A 231 -1.12 -2.26 14.27
N ALA A 232 0.22 -2.30 14.35
CA ALA A 232 0.96 -3.54 14.46
C ALA A 232 0.58 -4.33 15.73
N ARG A 233 0.51 -3.67 16.90
CA ARG A 233 0.10 -4.30 18.15
C ARG A 233 -1.33 -4.83 18.10
N ASN A 234 -2.21 -4.13 17.41
CA ASN A 234 -3.57 -4.59 17.21
C ASN A 234 -3.61 -5.83 16.29
N ALA A 235 -2.89 -5.82 15.19
CA ALA A 235 -2.75 -6.97 14.28
C ALA A 235 -2.16 -8.21 14.98
N ALA A 236 -1.27 -8.01 15.95
CA ALA A 236 -0.72 -9.06 16.81
C ALA A 236 -1.70 -9.53 17.90
N GLY A 237 -2.87 -8.94 18.05
CA GLY A 237 -3.79 -9.21 19.15
C GLY A 237 -3.31 -8.69 20.51
N LEU A 238 -2.27 -7.85 20.55
CA LEU A 238 -1.66 -7.31 21.76
C LEU A 238 -2.23 -5.94 22.18
N SER A 239 -3.18 -5.41 21.42
CA SER A 239 -3.82 -4.14 21.79
C SER A 239 -4.71 -4.33 23.01
N SER A 240 -4.47 -3.52 24.05
CA SER A 240 -5.30 -3.47 25.25
C SER A 240 -6.58 -2.63 25.08
N ASN A 241 -6.72 -1.91 23.96
CA ASN A 241 -7.85 -1.02 23.72
C ASN A 241 -9.00 -1.78 23.02
N PRO A 242 -10.09 -2.16 23.74
CA PRO A 242 -11.19 -2.89 23.15
C PRO A 242 -11.96 -2.09 22.09
N PHE A 243 -11.94 -0.75 22.16
CA PHE A 243 -12.61 0.10 21.17
C PHE A 243 -11.87 0.08 19.82
N ARG A 244 -10.54 0.13 19.82
CA ARG A 244 -9.74 -0.02 18.60
C ARG A 244 -9.90 -1.41 17.96
N ARG A 245 -9.96 -2.47 18.77
CA ARG A 245 -10.23 -3.83 18.26
C ARG A 245 -11.59 -3.92 17.59
N PHE A 246 -12.62 -3.29 18.20
CA PHE A 246 -13.95 -3.22 17.63
C PHE A 246 -14.00 -2.39 16.34
N GLU A 247 -13.36 -1.24 16.31
CA GLU A 247 -13.26 -0.34 15.15
C GLU A 247 -12.66 -1.08 13.94
N LEU A 248 -11.50 -1.74 14.11
CA LEU A 248 -10.82 -2.47 13.04
C LEU A 248 -11.60 -3.71 12.59
N ALA A 249 -12.21 -4.43 13.51
CA ALA A 249 -13.10 -5.54 13.15
C ALA A 249 -14.33 -5.05 12.35
N SER A 250 -14.84 -3.87 12.69
CA SER A 250 -15.97 -3.26 11.98
C SER A 250 -15.57 -2.77 10.59
N VAL A 251 -14.40 -2.14 10.45
CA VAL A 251 -13.85 -1.71 9.16
C VAL A 251 -13.60 -2.92 8.25
N ALA A 252 -12.95 -3.98 8.76
CA ALA A 252 -12.73 -5.20 8.01
C ALA A 252 -14.05 -5.86 7.57
N GLY A 253 -15.07 -5.86 8.44
CA GLY A 253 -16.40 -6.35 8.10
C GLY A 253 -17.10 -5.54 7.01
N ILE A 254 -16.98 -4.21 7.05
CA ILE A 254 -17.56 -3.31 6.03
C ILE A 254 -16.82 -3.48 4.69
N VAL A 255 -15.50 -3.57 4.69
CA VAL A 255 -14.70 -3.82 3.47
C VAL A 255 -15.09 -5.15 2.84
N ALA A 256 -15.21 -6.22 3.65
CA ALA A 256 -15.60 -7.55 3.17
C ALA A 256 -17.03 -7.59 2.58
N LEU A 257 -17.95 -6.81 3.14
CA LEU A 257 -19.36 -6.77 2.69
C LEU A 257 -19.58 -5.85 1.48
N CYS A 258 -18.85 -4.74 1.39
CA CYS A 258 -19.10 -3.70 0.40
C CYS A 258 -18.11 -3.72 -0.77
N GLY A 259 -17.03 -4.50 -0.70
CA GLY A 259 -15.98 -4.55 -1.74
C GLY A 259 -15.25 -3.22 -1.95
N GLY A 260 -15.27 -2.33 -0.95
CA GLY A 260 -14.71 -0.99 -1.02
C GLY A 260 -13.29 -0.91 -0.42
N SER A 261 -12.65 0.24 -0.59
CA SER A 261 -11.37 0.53 0.06
C SER A 261 -11.53 0.78 1.57
N VAL A 262 -10.43 0.63 2.33
CA VAL A 262 -10.40 0.94 3.77
C VAL A 262 -10.82 2.38 4.06
N SER A 263 -10.42 3.33 3.20
CA SER A 263 -10.82 4.74 3.31
C SER A 263 -12.33 4.92 3.17
N THR A 264 -12.97 4.20 2.25
CA THR A 264 -14.44 4.21 2.11
C THR A 264 -15.12 3.60 3.32
N ALA A 265 -14.59 2.50 3.86
CA ALA A 265 -15.12 1.84 5.04
C ALA A 265 -15.00 2.74 6.29
N LEU A 266 -13.90 3.46 6.46
CA LEU A 266 -13.72 4.43 7.55
C LEU A 266 -14.72 5.59 7.46
N VAL A 267 -14.95 6.15 6.27
CA VAL A 267 -15.95 7.21 6.08
C VAL A 267 -17.36 6.70 6.41
N VAL A 268 -17.70 5.48 6.03
CA VAL A 268 -19.00 4.86 6.36
C VAL A 268 -19.12 4.65 7.87
N LEU A 269 -18.08 4.16 8.51
CA LEU A 269 -18.06 3.91 9.95
C LEU A 269 -18.19 5.22 10.73
N ASP A 270 -17.40 6.23 10.42
CA ASP A 270 -17.45 7.54 11.08
C ASP A 270 -18.80 8.20 10.90
N SER A 271 -19.37 8.15 9.69
CA SER A 271 -20.70 8.67 9.42
C SER A 271 -21.79 7.94 10.21
N SER A 272 -21.67 6.63 10.34
CA SER A 272 -22.63 5.79 11.09
C SER A 272 -22.55 6.06 12.59
N VAL A 273 -21.35 6.19 13.14
CA VAL A 273 -21.12 6.52 14.57
C VAL A 273 -21.64 7.93 14.87
N PHE A 274 -21.38 8.90 13.98
CA PHE A 274 -21.90 10.26 14.11
C PHE A 274 -23.44 10.29 14.12
N LEU A 275 -24.09 9.62 13.18
CA LEU A 275 -25.55 9.56 13.10
C LEU A 275 -26.16 8.89 14.33
N LEU A 276 -25.53 7.82 14.82
CA LEU A 276 -25.95 7.15 16.06
C LEU A 276 -25.82 8.08 17.27
N GLY A 277 -24.72 8.82 17.37
CA GLY A 277 -24.50 9.82 18.41
C GLY A 277 -25.58 10.92 18.42
N VAL A 278 -25.91 11.45 17.23
CA VAL A 278 -26.98 12.44 17.05
C VAL A 278 -28.35 11.86 17.47
N ALA A 279 -28.65 10.62 17.09
CA ALA A 279 -29.90 9.98 17.45
C ALA A 279 -30.04 9.75 18.97
N ILE A 280 -28.95 9.31 19.62
CA ILE A 280 -28.91 9.13 21.09
C ILE A 280 -29.10 10.50 21.80
N LEU A 281 -28.37 11.53 21.36
CA LEU A 281 -28.49 12.86 21.92
C LEU A 281 -29.88 13.44 21.76
N GLY A 282 -30.49 13.29 20.57
CA GLY A 282 -31.85 13.69 20.30
C GLY A 282 -32.87 12.97 21.18
N SER A 283 -32.67 11.66 21.40
CA SER A 283 -33.50 10.86 22.28
C SER A 283 -33.40 11.30 23.75
N LEU A 284 -32.18 11.59 24.21
CA LEU A 284 -31.93 12.08 25.58
C LEU A 284 -32.55 13.46 25.81
N LEU A 285 -32.38 14.37 24.86
CA LEU A 285 -32.99 15.71 24.92
C LEU A 285 -34.52 15.63 24.89
N GLY A 286 -35.09 14.76 24.03
CA GLY A 286 -36.52 14.54 23.98
C GLY A 286 -37.10 13.89 25.24
N TRP A 287 -36.33 13.00 25.89
CA TRP A 287 -36.70 12.41 27.18
C TRP A 287 -36.63 13.46 28.30
N TRP A 288 -35.57 14.26 28.34
CA TRP A 288 -35.35 15.31 29.31
C TRP A 288 -36.40 16.44 29.22
N GLY A 289 -36.71 16.89 27.98
CA GLY A 289 -37.78 17.83 27.71
C GLY A 289 -39.15 17.35 28.18
N ARG A 290 -39.50 16.10 27.89
CA ARG A 290 -40.76 15.51 28.38
C ARG A 290 -40.86 15.52 29.94
N ARG A 291 -39.72 15.25 30.60
CA ARG A 291 -39.71 15.21 32.07
C ARG A 291 -39.88 16.61 32.71
N ILE A 292 -39.31 17.64 32.11
CA ILE A 292 -39.43 19.03 32.58
C ILE A 292 -40.87 19.54 32.37
N PHE A 293 -41.50 19.22 31.22
CA PHE A 293 -42.83 19.74 30.89
C PHE A 293 -43.98 18.84 31.41
N SER A 294 -43.71 17.70 32.06
CA SER A 294 -44.70 16.85 32.70
C SER A 294 -44.91 17.16 34.20
N GLU A 295 -44.10 18.01 34.82
CA GLU A 295 -44.18 18.43 36.21
C GLU A 295 -44.87 19.79 36.40
N ASN A 296 -45.42 20.39 35.32
CA ASN A 296 -46.32 21.55 35.33
C ASN A 296 -47.68 21.17 34.74
#